data_a0fa1f9c775a8e80ec1a0c7e1e2477fb
#
_entry.id   a0fa1f9c775a8e80ec1a0c7e1e2477fb
#
_cell.length_a   1.000
_cell.length_b   1.000
_cell.length_c   1.000
_cell.angle_alpha   90.00
_cell.angle_beta   90.00
_cell.angle_gamma   90.00
#
_symmetry.space_group_name_H-M   'P 1'
#
loop_
_entity.id
_entity.type
_entity.pdbx_description
1 polymer ?
#
loop_
_entity_poly.entity_id
_entity_poly.type
_entity_poly.pdbx_seq_one_letter_code
_entity_poly.pdbx_strand_id
1 'polypeptide(L)'
;HVYCEKPLTYNIAESRIVTEAAAEADVATQMGTQIHAGSNYHRVVELIQSGAIGPVREAHVWVGRSWGLQSKEDAERFHDPVFVTERPSEAMPVPDYLEWDLWLGPAPERPFNSVYFPGPAWYRWWDFGNGTMSDLGSHWNDLPFWALKLDAPLSIQADGAEPHPEIA
;
A
#
# COMPACT_ATOMS: atom_id res chain seq x y z
N HIS A 1 1.30 2.24 24.34
CA HIS A 1 1.88 1.42 23.27
C HIS A 1 0.82 1.17 22.22
N VAL A 2 1.24 1.07 20.93
CA VAL A 2 0.32 0.96 19.80
C VAL A 2 0.77 -0.18 18.88
N TYR A 3 -0.17 -1.04 18.52
CA TYR A 3 -0.04 -1.97 17.40
C TYR A 3 -1.08 -1.59 16.35
N CYS A 4 -0.67 -1.35 15.13
CA CYS A 4 -1.56 -0.93 14.06
C CYS A 4 -1.25 -1.66 12.76
N GLU A 5 -2.28 -2.16 12.07
CA GLU A 5 -2.12 -2.77 10.75
C GLU A 5 -1.69 -1.75 9.70
N LYS A 6 -1.06 -2.24 8.64
CA LYS A 6 -0.68 -1.42 7.49
C LYS A 6 -1.93 -1.06 6.64
N PRO A 7 -1.93 0.07 5.95
CA PRO A 7 -1.01 1.21 6.03
C PRO A 7 -1.29 2.07 7.26
N LEU A 8 -0.25 2.64 7.86
CA LEU A 8 -0.40 3.47 9.06
C LEU A 8 -1.02 4.84 8.75
N THR A 9 -0.73 5.36 7.58
CA THR A 9 -1.09 6.73 7.19
C THR A 9 -1.37 6.79 5.69
N TYR A 10 -2.05 7.83 5.29
CA TYR A 10 -2.43 8.06 3.90
C TYR A 10 -1.36 8.86 3.12
N ASN A 11 -0.66 9.78 3.78
CA ASN A 11 0.32 10.63 3.12
C ASN A 11 1.58 10.88 3.99
N ILE A 12 2.58 11.52 3.39
CA ILE A 12 3.88 11.77 4.05
C ILE A 12 3.73 12.71 5.26
N ALA A 13 2.84 13.69 5.20
CA ALA A 13 2.63 14.62 6.31
C ALA A 13 2.07 13.90 7.53
N GLU A 14 1.08 13.04 7.32
CA GLU A 14 0.52 12.19 8.39
C GLU A 14 1.58 11.24 8.97
N SER A 15 2.45 10.66 8.12
CA SER A 15 3.54 9.81 8.58
C SER A 15 4.49 10.55 9.54
N ARG A 16 4.81 11.80 9.24
CA ARG A 16 5.64 12.64 10.12
C ARG A 16 4.95 12.93 11.44
N ILE A 17 3.68 13.35 11.40
CA ILE A 17 2.88 13.63 12.59
C ILE A 17 2.82 12.41 13.52
N VAL A 18 2.51 11.24 12.96
CA VAL A 18 2.42 9.99 13.75
C VAL A 18 3.78 9.60 14.35
N THR A 19 4.86 9.77 13.58
CA THR A 19 6.23 9.48 14.06
C THR A 19 6.62 10.41 15.21
N GLU A 20 6.39 11.70 15.07
CA GLU A 20 6.70 12.71 16.08
C GLU A 20 5.85 12.49 17.35
N ALA A 21 4.55 12.26 17.20
CA ALA A 21 3.66 11.98 18.32
C ALA A 21 4.05 10.71 19.09
N ALA A 22 4.48 9.66 18.40
CA ALA A 22 4.95 8.44 19.05
C ALA A 22 6.25 8.67 19.84
N ALA A 23 7.16 9.46 19.30
CA ALA A 23 8.40 9.82 19.96
C ALA A 23 8.16 10.70 21.20
N GLU A 24 7.30 11.72 21.09
CA GLU A 24 6.94 12.59 22.21
C GLU A 24 6.23 11.83 23.35
N ALA A 25 5.39 10.86 23.00
CA ALA A 25 4.66 10.06 23.98
C ALA A 25 5.52 8.95 24.62
N ASP A 26 6.74 8.72 24.15
CA ASP A 26 7.67 7.66 24.58
C ASP A 26 6.98 6.29 24.66
N VAL A 27 6.28 5.90 23.58
CA VAL A 27 5.54 4.65 23.49
C VAL A 27 6.18 3.66 22.52
N ALA A 28 6.03 2.36 22.83
CA ALA A 28 6.38 1.32 21.89
C ALA A 28 5.33 1.27 20.78
N THR A 29 5.79 1.20 19.53
CA THR A 29 4.95 1.10 18.34
C THR A 29 5.35 -0.11 17.50
N GLN A 30 4.37 -0.75 16.88
CA GLN A 30 4.56 -1.88 15.99
C GLN A 30 3.58 -1.79 14.82
N MET A 31 4.10 -1.79 13.61
CA MET A 31 3.27 -1.96 12.41
C MET A 31 3.03 -3.43 12.12
N GLY A 32 1.80 -3.78 11.74
CA GLY A 32 1.37 -5.13 11.42
C GLY A 32 1.73 -5.57 10.00
N THR A 33 3.02 -5.54 9.65
CA THR A 33 3.53 -6.12 8.40
C THR A 33 3.90 -7.58 8.65
N GLN A 34 2.93 -8.49 8.52
CA GLN A 34 3.05 -9.88 8.95
C GLN A 34 4.21 -10.64 8.29
N ILE A 35 4.57 -10.32 7.05
CA ILE A 35 5.66 -11.00 6.32
C ILE A 35 7.01 -10.73 6.97
N HIS A 36 7.19 -9.56 7.58
CA HIS A 36 8.40 -9.17 8.31
C HIS A 36 8.78 -10.20 9.40
N ALA A 37 7.80 -10.76 10.09
CA ALA A 37 8.00 -11.77 11.12
C ALA A 37 8.30 -13.18 10.58
N GLY A 38 8.27 -13.37 9.27
CA GLY A 38 8.47 -14.67 8.64
C GLY A 38 9.91 -15.17 8.72
N SER A 39 10.11 -16.43 9.11
CA SER A 39 11.44 -17.05 9.24
C SER A 39 12.27 -16.99 7.94
N ASN A 40 11.61 -17.01 6.79
CA ASN A 40 12.30 -16.90 5.51
C ASN A 40 12.90 -15.51 5.30
N TYR A 41 12.21 -14.44 5.72
CA TYR A 41 12.73 -13.07 5.68
C TYR A 41 13.96 -12.93 6.55
N HIS A 42 13.90 -13.38 7.79
CA HIS A 42 15.05 -13.41 8.71
C HIS A 42 16.25 -14.14 8.08
N ARG A 43 16.02 -15.30 7.51
CA ARG A 43 17.08 -16.07 6.85
C ARG A 43 17.73 -15.33 5.68
N VAL A 44 16.93 -14.68 4.83
CA VAL A 44 17.45 -13.88 3.70
C VAL A 44 18.27 -12.71 4.21
N VAL A 45 17.79 -12.01 5.23
CA VAL A 45 18.49 -10.88 5.86
C VAL A 45 19.85 -11.35 6.41
N GLU A 46 19.89 -12.46 7.14
CA GLU A 46 21.13 -13.04 7.68
C GLU A 46 22.14 -13.40 6.58
N LEU A 47 21.68 -14.04 5.49
CA LEU A 47 22.54 -14.38 4.35
C LEU A 47 23.13 -13.16 3.66
N ILE A 48 22.35 -12.12 3.47
CA ILE A 48 22.83 -10.89 2.83
C ILE A 48 23.79 -10.14 3.77
N GLN A 49 23.42 -9.97 5.02
CA GLN A 49 24.23 -9.22 6.00
C GLN A 49 25.52 -9.93 6.40
N SER A 50 25.56 -11.27 6.31
CA SER A 50 26.79 -12.06 6.48
C SER A 50 27.73 -12.01 5.26
N GLY A 51 27.30 -11.42 4.15
CA GLY A 51 28.08 -11.35 2.92
C GLY A 51 28.10 -12.64 2.10
N ALA A 52 27.19 -13.58 2.35
CA ALA A 52 27.15 -14.87 1.68
C ALA A 52 27.01 -14.78 0.15
N ILE A 53 26.40 -13.70 -0.37
CA ILE A 53 26.27 -13.46 -1.82
C ILE A 53 27.19 -12.31 -2.31
N GLY A 54 28.05 -11.82 -1.45
CA GLY A 54 28.89 -10.65 -1.73
C GLY A 54 28.12 -9.32 -1.67
N PRO A 55 28.73 -8.23 -2.14
CA PRO A 55 28.10 -6.92 -2.09
C PRO A 55 26.93 -6.80 -3.05
N VAL A 56 25.74 -6.54 -2.53
CA VAL A 56 24.54 -6.25 -3.33
C VAL A 56 24.64 -4.82 -3.89
N ARG A 57 24.45 -4.66 -5.18
CA ARG A 57 24.50 -3.38 -5.89
C ARG A 57 23.14 -2.94 -6.42
N GLU A 58 22.28 -3.89 -6.72
CA GLU A 58 20.94 -3.67 -7.25
C GLU A 58 19.96 -4.62 -6.57
N ALA A 59 18.76 -4.14 -6.32
CA ALA A 59 17.63 -4.94 -5.85
C ALA A 59 16.41 -4.63 -6.72
N HIS A 60 15.81 -5.67 -7.29
CA HIS A 60 14.61 -5.55 -8.11
C HIS A 60 13.43 -6.12 -7.35
N VAL A 61 12.38 -5.31 -7.22
CA VAL A 61 11.12 -5.69 -6.58
C VAL A 61 10.00 -5.58 -7.60
N TRP A 62 9.22 -6.62 -7.74
CA TRP A 62 8.08 -6.63 -8.66
C TRP A 62 6.87 -7.29 -8.03
N VAL A 63 5.70 -6.88 -8.49
CA VAL A 63 4.42 -7.38 -8.02
C VAL A 63 3.56 -7.76 -9.23
N GLY A 64 3.02 -8.95 -9.23
CA GLY A 64 2.15 -9.46 -10.29
C GLY A 64 0.68 -9.00 -10.15
N ARG A 65 0.44 -7.82 -9.55
CA ARG A 65 -0.90 -7.23 -9.41
C ARG A 65 -0.87 -5.82 -9.97
N SER A 66 -1.63 -5.58 -11.01
CA SER A 66 -1.81 -4.28 -11.62
C SER A 66 -3.22 -3.73 -11.35
N TRP A 67 -3.54 -3.51 -10.08
CA TRP A 67 -4.85 -3.05 -9.65
C TRP A 67 -4.90 -1.53 -9.50
N GLY A 68 -4.48 -0.84 -10.49
CA GLY A 68 -4.56 0.59 -10.61
C GLY A 68 -5.15 0.96 -11.96
N LEU A 69 -4.73 2.09 -12.48
CA LEU A 69 -5.09 2.51 -13.81
C LEU A 69 -4.42 1.58 -14.85
N GLN A 70 -5.23 0.88 -15.63
CA GLN A 70 -4.78 -0.04 -16.68
C GLN A 70 -5.72 -0.01 -17.86
N SER A 71 -5.26 -0.52 -19.00
CA SER A 71 -6.12 -0.70 -20.15
C SER A 71 -7.16 -1.80 -19.92
N LYS A 72 -8.27 -1.76 -20.66
CA LYS A 72 -9.26 -2.83 -20.60
C LYS A 72 -8.66 -4.18 -21.02
N GLU A 73 -7.78 -4.17 -22.02
CA GLU A 73 -7.09 -5.37 -22.50
C GLU A 73 -6.21 -6.00 -21.40
N ASP A 74 -5.48 -5.17 -20.66
CA ASP A 74 -4.68 -5.65 -19.53
C ASP A 74 -5.54 -6.14 -18.38
N ALA A 75 -6.64 -5.46 -18.05
CA ALA A 75 -7.58 -5.91 -17.03
C ALA A 75 -8.14 -7.30 -17.35
N GLU A 76 -8.54 -7.55 -18.58
CA GLU A 76 -9.01 -8.85 -19.06
C GLU A 76 -7.88 -9.90 -19.01
N ARG A 77 -6.70 -9.54 -19.48
CA ARG A 77 -5.51 -10.41 -19.49
C ARG A 77 -5.06 -10.85 -18.10
N PHE A 78 -5.10 -9.94 -17.13
CA PHE A 78 -4.67 -10.20 -15.76
C PHE A 78 -5.82 -10.56 -14.81
N HIS A 79 -7.02 -10.75 -15.36
CA HIS A 79 -8.22 -11.12 -14.61
C HIS A 79 -8.53 -10.15 -13.46
N ASP A 80 -8.36 -8.84 -13.71
CA ASP A 80 -8.77 -7.83 -12.73
C ASP A 80 -10.29 -7.88 -12.57
N PRO A 81 -10.80 -8.18 -11.36
CA PRO A 81 -12.23 -8.30 -11.14
C PRO A 81 -12.96 -6.96 -11.23
N VAL A 82 -12.25 -5.85 -11.19
CA VAL A 82 -12.82 -4.51 -11.21
C VAL A 82 -12.04 -3.60 -12.16
N PHE A 83 -12.46 -3.58 -13.41
CA PHE A 83 -11.99 -2.59 -14.36
C PHE A 83 -12.79 -1.29 -14.21
N VAL A 84 -12.08 -0.19 -14.00
CA VAL A 84 -12.67 1.14 -13.90
C VAL A 84 -11.80 2.16 -14.64
N THR A 85 -12.45 3.11 -15.34
CA THR A 85 -11.81 4.22 -16.03
C THR A 85 -12.17 5.56 -15.41
N GLU A 86 -13.21 5.59 -14.62
CA GLU A 86 -13.74 6.78 -13.97
C GLU A 86 -14.51 6.39 -12.71
N ARG A 87 -14.73 7.36 -11.85
CA ARG A 87 -15.52 7.16 -10.64
C ARG A 87 -16.99 6.90 -10.99
N PRO A 88 -17.61 5.85 -10.43
CA PRO A 88 -19.04 5.60 -10.68
C PRO A 88 -19.89 6.74 -10.09
N SER A 89 -20.86 7.19 -10.88
CA SER A 89 -21.88 8.16 -10.46
C SER A 89 -23.10 7.51 -9.84
N GLU A 90 -23.28 6.20 -10.04
CA GLU A 90 -24.43 5.44 -9.55
C GLU A 90 -24.28 5.08 -8.08
N ALA A 91 -25.32 5.36 -7.29
CA ALA A 91 -25.43 4.89 -5.92
C ALA A 91 -25.98 3.47 -5.87
N MET A 92 -25.37 2.62 -5.07
CA MET A 92 -25.88 1.27 -4.78
C MET A 92 -26.37 1.19 -3.33
N PRO A 93 -27.28 0.25 -3.01
CA PRO A 93 -27.66 0.00 -1.62
C PRO A 93 -26.45 -0.39 -0.78
N VAL A 94 -26.30 0.23 0.39
CA VAL A 94 -25.28 -0.16 1.36
C VAL A 94 -25.65 -1.53 1.93
N PRO A 95 -24.73 -2.51 1.97
CA PRO A 95 -24.99 -3.79 2.62
C PRO A 95 -25.33 -3.62 4.11
N ASP A 96 -26.26 -4.39 4.64
CA ASP A 96 -26.75 -4.29 6.04
C ASP A 96 -25.64 -4.46 7.10
N TYR A 97 -24.55 -5.10 6.76
CA TYR A 97 -23.39 -5.32 7.66
C TYR A 97 -22.35 -4.20 7.60
N LEU A 98 -22.54 -3.18 6.76
CA LEU A 98 -21.55 -2.13 6.51
C LEU A 98 -22.07 -0.78 7.00
N GLU A 99 -21.36 -0.19 7.95
CA GLU A 99 -21.54 1.20 8.36
C GLU A 99 -20.74 2.10 7.40
N TRP A 100 -21.36 2.49 6.29
CA TRP A 100 -20.69 3.17 5.19
C TRP A 100 -20.00 4.48 5.60
N ASP A 101 -20.64 5.28 6.43
CA ASP A 101 -20.08 6.55 6.92
C ASP A 101 -18.82 6.32 7.77
N LEU A 102 -18.80 5.27 8.59
CA LEU A 102 -17.64 4.89 9.37
C LEU A 102 -16.52 4.34 8.49
N TRP A 103 -16.89 3.59 7.45
CA TRP A 103 -15.92 3.07 6.48
C TRP A 103 -15.27 4.18 5.66
N LEU A 104 -16.03 5.20 5.24
CA LEU A 104 -15.51 6.39 4.55
C LEU A 104 -14.45 7.12 5.38
N GLY A 105 -14.65 7.19 6.70
CA GLY A 105 -13.74 7.91 7.60
C GLY A 105 -13.53 9.37 7.17
N PRO A 106 -12.28 9.84 7.00
CA PRO A 106 -11.98 11.21 6.62
C PRO A 106 -12.11 11.48 5.10
N ALA A 107 -12.42 10.47 4.28
CA ALA A 107 -12.60 10.65 2.84
C ALA A 107 -13.84 11.51 2.54
N PRO A 108 -13.89 12.20 1.40
CA PRO A 108 -15.08 12.95 1.01
C PRO A 108 -16.33 12.08 0.97
N GLU A 109 -17.44 12.62 1.51
CA GLU A 109 -18.73 11.94 1.50
C GLU A 109 -19.15 11.58 0.07
N ARG A 110 -19.61 10.34 -0.12
CA ARG A 110 -20.07 9.83 -1.40
C ARG A 110 -21.02 8.66 -1.26
N PRO A 111 -21.87 8.40 -2.27
CA PRO A 111 -22.70 7.21 -2.31
C PRO A 111 -21.88 5.93 -2.31
N PHE A 112 -22.41 4.89 -1.68
CA PHE A 112 -21.81 3.55 -1.76
C PHE A 112 -21.88 3.02 -3.19
N ASN A 113 -20.79 2.35 -3.59
CA ASN A 113 -20.74 1.54 -4.80
C ASN A 113 -19.79 0.35 -4.55
N SER A 114 -20.12 -0.80 -5.12
CA SER A 114 -19.33 -2.03 -4.93
C SER A 114 -17.93 -1.99 -5.52
N VAL A 115 -17.57 -0.97 -6.31
CA VAL A 115 -16.19 -0.76 -6.78
C VAL A 115 -15.25 -0.32 -5.66
N TYR A 116 -15.78 0.13 -4.50
CA TYR A 116 -14.97 0.51 -3.35
C TYR A 116 -14.80 -0.63 -2.35
N PHE A 117 -15.86 -1.42 -2.15
CA PHE A 117 -15.94 -2.46 -1.14
C PHE A 117 -16.97 -3.54 -1.54
N PRO A 118 -16.75 -4.83 -1.24
CA PRO A 118 -15.66 -5.44 -0.47
C PRO A 118 -14.39 -5.71 -1.28
N GLY A 119 -13.37 -6.20 -0.57
CA GLY A 119 -12.12 -6.66 -1.14
C GLY A 119 -11.12 -5.54 -1.38
N PRO A 120 -10.07 -5.80 -2.18
CA PRO A 120 -8.94 -4.89 -2.35
C PRO A 120 -9.21 -3.76 -3.34
N ALA A 121 -10.46 -3.43 -3.64
CA ALA A 121 -10.79 -2.41 -4.63
C ALA A 121 -10.51 -0.98 -4.15
N TRP A 122 -10.53 -0.76 -2.84
CA TRP A 122 -10.44 0.57 -2.25
C TRP A 122 -9.13 1.31 -2.53
N TYR A 123 -7.99 0.68 -2.49
CA TYR A 123 -6.70 1.36 -2.60
C TYR A 123 -6.36 1.87 -4.01
N ARG A 124 -7.15 1.52 -5.01
CA ARG A 124 -7.04 2.09 -6.36
C ARG A 124 -7.61 3.50 -6.48
N TRP A 125 -8.30 4.00 -5.46
CA TRP A 125 -8.88 5.33 -5.41
C TRP A 125 -8.07 6.24 -4.51
N TRP A 126 -7.69 7.40 -5.02
CA TRP A 126 -6.89 8.36 -4.25
C TRP A 126 -7.52 8.78 -2.92
N ASP A 127 -8.83 8.67 -2.77
CA ASP A 127 -9.49 8.97 -1.49
C ASP A 127 -9.17 7.97 -0.37
N PHE A 128 -8.81 6.75 -0.73
CA PHE A 128 -8.68 5.64 0.22
C PHE A 128 -7.28 5.03 0.24
N GLY A 129 -6.49 5.21 -0.82
CA GLY A 129 -5.17 4.60 -0.92
C GLY A 129 -4.33 5.25 -2.01
N ASN A 130 -3.13 4.72 -2.23
CA ASN A 130 -2.16 5.21 -3.20
C ASN A 130 -1.74 4.06 -4.14
N GLY A 131 -2.70 3.27 -4.59
CA GLY A 131 -2.49 2.17 -5.51
C GLY A 131 -1.71 0.98 -4.93
N THR A 132 -1.21 0.17 -5.83
CA THR A 132 -0.48 -1.06 -5.50
C THR A 132 0.78 -0.79 -4.66
N MET A 133 1.44 0.35 -4.84
CA MET A 133 2.63 0.71 -4.06
C MET A 133 2.29 0.88 -2.57
N SER A 134 1.17 1.52 -2.22
CA SER A 134 0.78 1.67 -0.82
C SER A 134 0.25 0.37 -0.21
N ASP A 135 -0.42 -0.46 -0.99
CA ASP A 135 -0.93 -1.73 -0.51
C ASP A 135 0.20 -2.76 -0.32
N LEU A 136 0.98 -3.00 -1.34
CA LEU A 136 1.99 -4.07 -1.39
C LEU A 136 3.44 -3.59 -1.18
N GLY A 137 3.72 -2.31 -1.37
CA GLY A 137 5.07 -1.78 -1.21
C GLY A 137 5.62 -2.01 0.21
N SER A 138 4.79 -1.86 1.23
CA SER A 138 5.16 -2.15 2.63
C SER A 138 5.57 -3.61 2.87
N HIS A 139 5.10 -4.54 2.06
CA HIS A 139 5.46 -5.96 2.14
C HIS A 139 6.73 -6.28 1.35
N TRP A 140 6.80 -5.79 0.10
CA TRP A 140 7.84 -6.21 -0.83
C TRP A 140 9.12 -5.37 -0.75
N ASN A 141 9.01 -4.08 -0.41
CA ASN A 141 10.17 -3.23 -0.21
C ASN A 141 10.81 -3.40 1.18
N ASP A 142 10.09 -3.96 2.14
CA ASP A 142 10.59 -4.21 3.49
C ASP A 142 11.88 -5.06 3.48
N LEU A 143 11.89 -6.14 2.71
CA LEU A 143 13.05 -7.05 2.65
C LEU A 143 14.33 -6.37 2.18
N PRO A 144 14.39 -5.65 1.04
CA PRO A 144 15.60 -4.95 0.64
C PRO A 144 15.97 -3.84 1.62
N PHE A 145 15.02 -3.09 2.18
CA PHE A 145 15.31 -2.07 3.18
C PHE A 145 16.01 -2.67 4.41
N TRP A 146 15.48 -3.73 4.95
CA TRP A 146 16.04 -4.42 6.11
C TRP A 146 17.38 -5.09 5.79
N ALA A 147 17.43 -5.91 4.74
CA ALA A 147 18.61 -6.69 4.39
C ALA A 147 19.82 -5.82 4.05
N LEU A 148 19.60 -4.71 3.36
CA LEU A 148 20.63 -3.77 2.92
C LEU A 148 20.83 -2.59 3.88
N LYS A 149 20.07 -2.53 4.97
CA LYS A 149 20.10 -1.44 5.97
C LYS A 149 19.91 -0.05 5.32
N LEU A 150 18.92 0.00 4.40
CA LEU A 150 18.59 1.25 3.72
C LEU A 150 17.86 2.18 4.69
N ASP A 151 18.05 3.48 4.50
CA ASP A 151 17.39 4.53 5.28
C ASP A 151 16.49 5.36 4.35
N ALA A 152 17.05 6.27 3.58
CA ALA A 152 16.29 7.12 2.67
C ALA A 152 16.88 7.11 1.26
N PRO A 153 16.05 7.22 0.21
CA PRO A 153 16.54 7.30 -1.15
C PRO A 153 17.24 8.65 -1.40
N LEU A 154 18.30 8.64 -2.18
CA LEU A 154 18.96 9.86 -2.68
C LEU A 154 18.19 10.48 -3.84
N SER A 155 17.53 9.66 -4.63
CA SER A 155 16.67 10.08 -5.75
C SER A 155 15.57 9.05 -5.99
N ILE A 156 14.46 9.52 -6.49
CA ILE A 156 13.34 8.70 -6.92
C ILE A 156 12.96 9.14 -8.33
N GLN A 157 12.77 8.17 -9.21
CA GLN A 157 12.23 8.38 -10.54
C GLN A 157 11.03 7.47 -10.72
N ALA A 158 9.95 8.01 -11.27
CA ALA A 158 8.77 7.24 -11.68
C ALA A 158 8.66 7.26 -13.19
N ASP A 159 8.26 6.14 -13.76
CA ASP A 159 7.93 5.98 -15.16
C ASP A 159 6.66 5.14 -15.27
N GLY A 160 5.71 5.57 -16.08
CA GLY A 160 4.41 4.91 -16.20
C GLY A 160 3.38 5.74 -16.97
N ALA A 161 2.11 5.36 -16.86
CA ALA A 161 1.01 6.10 -17.43
C ALA A 161 0.87 7.50 -16.77
N GLU A 162 0.26 8.43 -17.50
CA GLU A 162 -0.09 9.73 -16.94
C GLU A 162 -1.00 9.56 -15.70
N PRO A 163 -0.74 10.31 -14.63
CA PRO A 163 -1.54 10.22 -13.41
C PRO A 163 -3.02 10.53 -13.67
N HIS A 164 -3.89 9.68 -13.13
CA HIS A 164 -5.32 9.94 -13.17
C HIS A 164 -5.75 10.75 -11.92
N PRO A 165 -6.70 11.72 -12.04
CA PRO A 165 -7.09 12.55 -10.90
C PRO A 165 -7.79 11.82 -9.77
N GLU A 166 -8.37 10.65 -10.02
CA GLU A 166 -9.16 9.89 -9.04
C GLU A 166 -8.63 8.48 -8.78
N ILE A 167 -7.89 7.89 -9.74
CA ILE A 167 -7.44 6.49 -9.70
C ILE A 167 -5.92 6.46 -9.50
N ALA A 168 -5.49 5.71 -8.49
CA ALA A 168 -4.10 5.52 -8.11
C ALA A 168 -3.37 4.45 -8.94
#